data_0e257b81ca1cac6b68de6a2b8ae0f67f
#
_entry.id   0e257b81ca1cac6b68de6a2b8ae0f67f
#
_cell.length_a   1.000
_cell.length_b   1.000
_cell.length_c   1.000
_cell.angle_alpha   90.00
_cell.angle_beta   90.00
_cell.angle_gamma   90.00
#
_symmetry.space_group_name_H-M   'P 1'
#
loop_
_entity.id
_entity.type
_entity.pdbx_description
1 polymer ?
#
loop_
_entity_poly.entity_id
_entity_poly.type
_entity_poly.pdbx_seq_one_letter_code
_entity_poly.pdbx_strand_id
1 'polypeptide(L)' 'MPYERTRQIEQRFQKAIMLISKKQMNARQLALELGISQPTAQRIIKELRSRGYQIRSVRDESGWRYELVGGQKSSQTRS' A
#
# COMPACT_ATOMS: atom_id res chain seq x y z
N MET A 1 -5.09 20.00 14.79
CA MET A 1 -5.60 18.91 15.62
C MET A 1 -4.88 17.62 15.30
N PRO A 2 -4.36 16.92 16.30
CA PRO A 2 -3.68 15.65 16.06
C PRO A 2 -4.57 14.61 15.40
N TYR A 3 -5.84 14.64 15.71
CA TYR A 3 -6.77 13.66 15.14
C TYR A 3 -6.86 13.74 13.64
N GLU A 4 -6.90 14.96 13.13
CA GLU A 4 -7.06 15.14 11.70
C GLU A 4 -5.85 14.63 10.93
N ARG A 5 -4.67 14.85 11.50
CA ARG A 5 -3.44 14.37 10.86
C ARG A 5 -3.39 12.87 10.85
N THR A 6 -3.74 12.23 11.96
CA THR A 6 -3.77 10.78 12.05
C THR A 6 -4.78 10.20 11.07
N ARG A 7 -5.92 10.86 10.95
CA ARG A 7 -6.96 10.44 10.06
C ARG A 7 -6.50 10.46 8.60
N GLN A 8 -5.81 11.52 8.22
CA GLN A 8 -5.30 11.65 6.86
C GLN A 8 -4.32 10.54 6.53
N ILE A 9 -3.47 10.19 7.47
CA ILE A 9 -2.50 9.12 7.29
C ILE A 9 -3.22 7.79 7.12
N GLU A 10 -4.21 7.52 7.95
CA GLU A 10 -4.97 6.28 7.86
C GLU A 10 -5.73 6.19 6.55
N GLN A 11 -6.33 7.28 6.11
CA GLN A 11 -7.06 7.31 4.85
C GLN A 11 -6.11 7.03 3.68
N ARG A 12 -4.90 7.55 3.76
CA ARG A 12 -3.91 7.33 2.73
C ARG A 12 -3.52 5.86 2.65
N PHE A 13 -3.32 5.23 3.80
CA PHE A 13 -3.02 3.80 3.85
C PHE A 13 -4.17 2.98 3.29
N GLN A 14 -5.39 3.32 3.70
CA GLN A 14 -6.57 2.59 3.21
C GLN A 14 -6.70 2.72 1.70
N LYS A 15 -6.47 3.90 1.17
CA LYS A 15 -6.56 4.12 -0.26
C LYS A 15 -5.48 3.34 -1.00
N ALA A 16 -4.28 3.31 -0.45
CA ALA A 16 -3.18 2.55 -1.05
C ALA A 16 -3.53 1.07 -1.13
N ILE A 17 -4.06 0.51 -0.04
CA ILE A 17 -4.47 -0.88 -0.02
C ILE A 17 -5.52 -1.16 -1.08
N MET A 18 -6.51 -0.29 -1.15
CA MET A 18 -7.59 -0.45 -2.11
C MET A 18 -7.07 -0.42 -3.54
N LEU A 19 -6.18 0.51 -3.84
CA LEU A 19 -5.62 0.63 -5.17
C LEU A 19 -4.82 -0.61 -5.57
N ILE A 20 -3.98 -1.07 -4.66
CA ILE A 20 -3.15 -2.23 -4.94
C ILE A 20 -3.99 -3.50 -5.05
N SER A 21 -5.07 -3.59 -4.29
CA SER A 21 -5.94 -4.76 -4.33
C SER A 21 -6.73 -4.82 -5.64
N LYS A 22 -7.02 -3.67 -6.24
CA LYS A 22 -7.76 -3.63 -7.49
C LYS A 22 -6.89 -3.98 -8.68
N LYS A 23 -5.66 -3.50 -8.67
CA LYS A 23 -4.73 -3.82 -9.74
C LYS A 23 -3.32 -3.57 -9.25
N GLN A 24 -2.38 -4.24 -9.89
CA GLN A 24 -0.98 -4.07 -9.57
C GLN A 24 -0.51 -2.69 -10.00
N MET A 25 0.24 -2.04 -9.13
CA MET A 25 0.77 -0.71 -9.40
C MET A 25 2.22 -0.63 -8.99
N ASN A 26 3.00 0.16 -9.72
CA ASN A 26 4.36 0.46 -9.27
C ASN A 26 4.31 1.68 -8.34
N ALA A 27 5.47 1.98 -7.73
CA ALA A 27 5.53 3.09 -6.78
C ALA A 27 5.16 4.41 -7.42
N ARG A 28 5.54 4.60 -8.68
CA ARG A 28 5.23 5.82 -9.38
C ARG A 28 3.73 6.00 -9.58
N GLN A 29 3.07 4.95 -10.02
CA GLN A 29 1.62 5.01 -10.23
C GLN A 29 0.89 5.23 -8.92
N LEU A 30 1.33 4.53 -7.89
CA LEU A 30 0.72 4.68 -6.56
C LEU A 30 0.89 6.11 -6.06
N ALA A 31 2.07 6.69 -6.26
CA ALA A 31 2.32 8.06 -5.86
C ALA A 31 1.40 9.04 -6.57
N LEU A 32 1.19 8.83 -7.87
CA LEU A 32 0.31 9.69 -8.65
C LEU A 32 -1.12 9.60 -8.15
N GLU A 33 -1.57 8.39 -7.88
CA GLU A 33 -2.94 8.18 -7.42
C GLU A 33 -3.17 8.77 -6.03
N LEU A 34 -2.16 8.73 -5.20
CA LEU A 34 -2.27 9.26 -3.84
C LEU A 34 -1.92 10.73 -3.74
N GLY A 35 -1.36 11.30 -4.80
CA GLY A 35 -0.96 12.70 -4.79
C GLY A 35 0.24 12.95 -3.91
N ILE A 36 1.18 12.02 -3.89
CA ILE A 36 2.38 12.12 -3.05
C ILE A 36 3.61 11.82 -3.90
N SER A 37 4.77 11.97 -3.28
CA SER A 37 6.03 11.67 -3.97
C SER A 37 6.25 10.16 -4.01
N GLN A 38 7.09 9.74 -4.95
CA GLN A 38 7.41 8.33 -5.09
C GLN A 38 8.08 7.75 -3.83
N PRO A 39 9.05 8.43 -3.23
CA PRO A 39 9.64 7.93 -1.98
C PRO A 39 8.61 7.77 -0.87
N THR A 40 7.63 8.68 -0.81
CA THR A 40 6.57 8.57 0.18
C THR A 40 5.70 7.35 -0.08
N ALA A 41 5.41 7.07 -1.35
CA ALA A 41 4.65 5.87 -1.69
C ALA A 41 5.38 4.61 -1.28
N GLN A 42 6.70 4.58 -1.49
CA GLN A 42 7.50 3.44 -1.07
C GLN A 42 7.47 3.26 0.44
N ARG A 43 7.48 4.36 1.16
CA ARG A 43 7.36 4.33 2.62
C ARG A 43 6.03 3.73 3.07
N ILE A 44 4.97 4.12 2.38
CA ILE A 44 3.65 3.61 2.70
C ILE A 44 3.62 2.10 2.51
N ILE A 45 4.19 1.61 1.43
CA ILE A 45 4.25 0.16 1.19
C ILE A 45 5.01 -0.53 2.32
N LYS A 46 6.13 0.05 2.73
CA LYS A 46 6.92 -0.51 3.82
C LYS A 46 6.12 -0.54 5.11
N GLU A 47 5.39 0.53 5.39
CA GLU A 47 4.56 0.61 6.59
C GLU A 47 3.45 -0.44 6.57
N LEU A 48 2.82 -0.62 5.41
CA LEU A 48 1.76 -1.60 5.29
C LEU A 48 2.29 -3.01 5.54
N ARG A 49 3.48 -3.31 5.02
CA ARG A 49 4.10 -4.60 5.29
C ARG A 49 4.35 -4.78 6.79
N SER A 50 4.77 -3.71 7.42
CA SER A 50 5.02 -3.72 8.87
C SER A 50 3.74 -3.99 9.65
N ARG A 51 2.61 -3.60 9.11
CA ARG A 51 1.31 -3.81 9.75
C ARG A 51 0.73 -5.19 9.48
N GLY A 52 1.39 -5.99 8.69
CA GLY A 52 0.95 -7.36 8.43
C GLY A 52 0.37 -7.61 7.06
N TYR A 53 0.27 -6.59 6.23
CA TYR A 53 -0.21 -6.79 4.86
C TYR A 53 0.86 -7.47 4.04
N GLN A 54 0.45 -8.47 3.30
CA GLN A 54 1.39 -9.22 2.46
C GLN A 54 1.43 -8.59 1.08
N ILE A 55 2.36 -7.69 0.90
CA ILE A 55 2.56 -6.99 -0.36
C ILE A 55 3.90 -7.44 -0.90
N ARG A 56 3.89 -7.98 -2.10
CA ARG A 56 5.13 -8.42 -2.71
C ARG A 56 5.42 -7.62 -3.96
N SER A 57 6.70 -7.59 -4.32
CA SER A 57 7.16 -6.92 -5.54
C SER A 57 7.20 -7.94 -6.65
N VAL A 58 6.54 -7.63 -7.75
CA VAL A 58 6.49 -8.50 -8.92
C VAL A 58 7.16 -7.76 -10.06
N ARG A 59 7.99 -8.45 -10.80
CA ARG A 59 8.67 -7.84 -11.94
C ARG A 59 8.11 -8.42 -13.23
N ASP A 60 7.81 -7.53 -14.17
CA ASP A 60 7.40 -7.93 -15.51
C ASP A 60 8.10 -7.04 -16.52
N GLU A 61 7.64 -7.08 -17.75
CA GLU A 61 8.24 -6.29 -18.82
C GLU A 61 8.20 -4.79 -18.56
N SER A 62 7.17 -4.36 -17.83
CA SER A 62 7.00 -2.93 -17.51
C SER A 62 7.84 -2.48 -16.33
N GLY A 63 8.43 -3.40 -15.61
CA GLY A 63 9.22 -3.10 -14.43
C GLY A 63 8.61 -3.70 -13.17
N TRP A 64 8.87 -3.06 -12.05
CA TRP A 64 8.41 -3.56 -10.75
C TRP A 64 7.02 -3.04 -10.42
N ARG A 65 6.20 -3.92 -9.88
CA ARG A 65 4.87 -3.58 -9.40
C ARG A 65 4.64 -4.19 -8.04
N TYR A 66 3.74 -3.57 -7.29
CA TYR A 66 3.33 -4.12 -6.00
C TYR A 66 2.05 -4.91 -6.18
N GLU A 67 1.97 -6.02 -5.48
CA GLU A 67 0.80 -6.87 -5.52
C GLU A 67 0.38 -7.22 -4.10
N LEU A 68 -0.89 -7.02 -3.80
CA LEU A 68 -1.42 -7.42 -2.49
C LEU A 68 -1.76 -8.89 -2.54
N VAL A 69 -0.97 -9.69 -1.85
CA VAL A 69 -1.13 -11.14 -1.87
C VAL A 69 -2.14 -11.59 -0.81
N GLY A 70 -2.16 -10.91 0.34
CA GLY A 70 -3.07 -11.26 1.40
C GLY A 70 -3.38 -10.09 2.29
N GLY A 71 -4.50 -10.20 2.98
CA GLY A 71 -4.89 -9.18 3.92
C GLY A 71 -4.16 -9.31 5.23
N GLN A 72 -4.47 -8.42 6.05
CA GLN A 72 -3.95 -8.39 7.39
C GLN A 72 -4.30 -9.64 8.16
N LYS A 73 -4.36 -10.09 8.19
CA LYS A 73 -4.76 -11.05 8.70
C LYS A 73 -4.95 -11.87 9.21
N SER A 74 -5.04 -11.53 9.09
CA SER A 74 -5.30 -12.17 9.43
C SER A 74 -5.73 -13.00 9.67
N SER A 75 -5.94 -12.63 9.39
CA SER A 75 -6.45 -13.20 9.63
C SER A 75 -6.51 -14.20 9.95
N GLN A 76 -6.27 -13.95 9.97
CA GLN A 76 -6.36 -14.64 10.46
C GLN A 76 -6.42 -15.64 10.71
N THR A 77 -6.38 -15.60 10.66
CA THR A 77 -6.46 -16.39 10.99
C THR A 77 -6.71 -17.36 11.22
N ARG A 78 -6.76 -17.51 11.18
CA ARG A 78 -7.12 -18.36 11.43
C ARG A 78 -7.36 -19.12 11.78
N SER A 79 -7.41 -18.97 11.68
CA SER A 79 -7.69 -19.55 11.96
C SER A 79 -7.90 -19.94 12.29
#